data_bf23bc39c75ef90a1271b91a602c1083
#
_entry.id   bf23bc39c75ef90a1271b91a602c1083
#
_cell.length_a   1.000
_cell.length_b   1.000
_cell.length_c   1.000
_cell.angle_alpha   90.00
_cell.angle_beta   90.00
_cell.angle_gamma   90.00
#
_symmetry.space_group_name_H-M   'P 1'
#
loop_
_entity.id
_entity.type
_entity.pdbx_description
1 polymer ?
#
loop_
_entity_poly.entity_id
_entity_poly.type
_entity_poly.pdbx_seq_one_letter_code
_entity_poly.pdbx_strand_id
1 'polypeptide(L)'
;MRNVLVAFALLASLLFLACNQAVAQKQITIEATSDQGTFMVEITWTPDDIGSANVFDIRFIEPETGEEIEDVVYDISIYRGPDREILRSDQTVIRQEFTFDEPGSYVIRIDDIEGLGEGVAIPIQVTPEFPLGTLALVAVPFGAAVLVARRNSNNLFSQPTK
;
A
#
# COMPACT_ATOMS: atom_id res chain seq x y z
N MET A 1 2.71 -34.18 31.79
CA MET A 1 3.57 -33.67 30.72
C MET A 1 2.95 -33.86 29.33
N ARG A 2 2.36 -35.03 28.99
CA ARG A 2 1.76 -35.31 27.65
C ARG A 2 0.63 -34.34 27.26
N ASN A 3 -0.22 -33.94 28.19
CA ASN A 3 -1.35 -33.02 27.93
C ASN A 3 -0.93 -31.57 27.72
N VAL A 4 0.21 -31.16 28.28
CA VAL A 4 0.77 -29.80 28.07
C VAL A 4 1.40 -29.68 26.70
N LEU A 5 2.03 -30.72 26.18
CA LEU A 5 2.61 -30.77 24.84
C LEU A 5 1.52 -30.70 23.74
N VAL A 6 0.40 -31.42 23.96
CA VAL A 6 -0.74 -31.38 23.01
C VAL A 6 -1.41 -30.00 22.99
N ALA A 7 -1.57 -29.37 24.16
CA ALA A 7 -2.13 -28.01 24.23
C ALA A 7 -1.22 -26.97 23.55
N PHE A 8 0.09 -27.12 23.66
CA PHE A 8 1.06 -26.24 23.01
C PHE A 8 1.06 -26.40 21.46
N ALA A 9 0.94 -27.65 20.99
CA ALA A 9 0.85 -27.95 19.56
C ALA A 9 -0.45 -27.40 18.93
N LEU A 10 -1.58 -27.51 19.64
CA LEU A 10 -2.86 -26.95 19.22
C LEU A 10 -2.84 -25.42 19.19
N LEU A 11 -2.23 -24.78 20.17
CA LEU A 11 -2.08 -23.33 20.23
C LEU A 11 -1.17 -22.81 19.10
N ALA A 12 -0.08 -23.51 18.79
CA ALA A 12 0.82 -23.19 17.70
C ALA A 12 0.14 -23.34 16.32
N SER A 13 -0.70 -24.37 16.13
CA SER A 13 -1.44 -24.55 14.88
C SER A 13 -2.53 -23.51 14.69
N LEU A 14 -3.20 -23.04 15.75
CA LEU A 14 -4.15 -21.92 15.67
C LEU A 14 -3.48 -20.59 15.30
N LEU A 15 -2.28 -20.34 15.82
CA LEU A 15 -1.50 -19.15 15.47
C LEU A 15 -1.06 -19.17 13.99
N PHE A 16 -0.73 -20.34 13.45
CA PHE A 16 -0.35 -20.45 12.02
C PHE A 16 -1.54 -20.21 11.08
N LEU A 17 -2.78 -20.56 11.46
CA LEU A 17 -3.97 -20.26 10.65
C LEU A 17 -4.33 -18.77 10.66
N ALA A 18 -4.00 -18.03 11.70
CA ALA A 18 -4.28 -16.60 11.79
C ALA A 18 -3.35 -15.73 10.94
N CYS A 19 -2.20 -16.24 10.49
CA CYS A 19 -1.22 -15.48 9.69
C CYS A 19 -1.52 -15.43 8.19
N ASN A 20 -2.55 -16.12 7.69
CA ASN A 20 -2.92 -16.10 6.27
C ASN A 20 -4.08 -15.14 5.95
N GLN A 21 -4.23 -14.06 6.69
CA GLN A 21 -5.09 -12.97 6.22
C GLN A 21 -4.36 -12.25 5.10
N ALA A 22 -4.74 -12.52 3.86
CA ALA A 22 -4.38 -11.67 2.74
C ALA A 22 -4.85 -10.25 3.09
N VAL A 23 -3.93 -9.35 3.37
CA VAL A 23 -4.25 -7.93 3.50
C VAL A 23 -4.69 -7.51 2.10
N ALA A 24 -5.99 -7.28 1.94
CA ALA A 24 -6.49 -6.71 0.70
C ALA A 24 -5.80 -5.35 0.52
N GLN A 25 -5.03 -5.20 -0.54
CA GLN A 25 -4.41 -3.93 -0.89
C GLN A 25 -5.52 -2.89 -1.03
N LYS A 26 -5.41 -1.81 -0.26
CA LYS A 26 -6.40 -0.75 -0.26
C LYS A 26 -6.23 0.09 -1.52
N GLN A 27 -7.19 0.02 -2.43
CA GLN A 27 -7.25 0.93 -3.57
C GLN A 27 -7.57 2.35 -3.11
N ILE A 28 -6.94 3.33 -3.74
CA ILE A 28 -7.12 4.75 -3.49
C ILE A 28 -7.60 5.37 -4.79
N THR A 29 -8.79 5.97 -4.78
CA THR A 29 -9.31 6.71 -5.94
C THR A 29 -9.09 8.21 -5.71
N ILE A 30 -8.54 8.88 -6.73
CA ILE A 30 -8.25 10.31 -6.75
C ILE A 30 -8.90 10.88 -8.00
N GLU A 31 -9.68 11.92 -7.83
CA GLU A 31 -10.30 12.67 -8.93
C GLU A 31 -9.70 14.06 -9.01
N ALA A 32 -9.41 14.52 -10.20
CA ALA A 32 -8.91 15.87 -10.44
C ALA A 32 -9.39 16.39 -11.80
N THR A 33 -9.81 17.64 -11.82
CA THR A 33 -10.21 18.32 -13.08
C THR A 33 -8.96 18.84 -13.77
N SER A 34 -8.89 18.71 -15.07
CA SER A 34 -7.86 19.27 -15.92
C SER A 34 -7.85 20.81 -15.85
N ASP A 35 -6.73 21.44 -16.19
CA ASP A 35 -6.51 22.87 -16.00
C ASP A 35 -7.45 23.76 -16.84
N GLN A 36 -8.01 23.25 -17.94
CA GLN A 36 -9.02 23.94 -18.74
C GLN A 36 -10.45 23.50 -18.39
N GLY A 37 -10.60 22.40 -17.64
CA GLY A 37 -11.90 21.91 -17.17
C GLY A 37 -12.65 21.04 -18.16
N THR A 38 -12.03 20.63 -19.28
CA THR A 38 -12.66 19.79 -20.29
C THR A 38 -12.76 18.33 -19.85
N PHE A 39 -11.80 17.87 -19.03
CA PHE A 39 -11.73 16.51 -18.53
C PHE A 39 -11.74 16.46 -17.00
N MET A 40 -12.41 15.47 -16.46
CA MET A 40 -12.16 14.99 -15.11
C MET A 40 -11.34 13.70 -15.23
N VAL A 41 -10.18 13.67 -14.58
CA VAL A 41 -9.29 12.51 -14.55
C VAL A 41 -9.48 11.78 -13.25
N GLU A 42 -9.90 10.53 -13.32
CA GLU A 42 -9.98 9.60 -12.19
C GLU A 42 -8.79 8.64 -12.23
N ILE A 43 -8.02 8.57 -11.16
CA ILE A 43 -6.94 7.61 -11.00
C ILE A 43 -7.29 6.68 -9.85
N THR A 44 -7.41 5.39 -10.13
CA THR A 44 -7.48 4.36 -9.11
C THR A 44 -6.10 3.74 -8.92
N TRP A 45 -5.46 4.08 -7.81
CA TRP A 45 -4.14 3.60 -7.44
C TRP A 45 -4.24 2.38 -6.51
N THR A 46 -3.57 1.30 -6.90
CA THR A 46 -3.32 0.14 -6.02
C THR A 46 -1.87 0.21 -5.55
N PRO A 47 -1.63 0.77 -4.35
CA PRO A 47 -0.28 0.92 -3.81
C PRO A 47 0.34 -0.43 -3.49
N ASP A 48 1.66 -0.53 -3.69
CA ASP A 48 2.48 -1.68 -3.32
C ASP A 48 3.75 -1.21 -2.60
N ASP A 49 4.54 -2.15 -2.11
CA ASP A 49 5.80 -1.88 -1.39
C ASP A 49 6.81 -1.11 -2.27
N ILE A 50 7.70 -0.39 -1.61
CA ILE A 50 8.85 0.26 -2.26
C ILE A 50 9.65 -0.80 -3.03
N GLY A 51 9.99 -0.50 -4.29
CA GLY A 51 10.66 -1.43 -5.20
C GLY A 51 9.72 -2.41 -5.92
N SER A 52 8.41 -2.38 -5.61
CA SER A 52 7.38 -3.15 -6.30
C SER A 52 6.62 -2.31 -7.32
N ALA A 53 5.93 -2.96 -8.26
CA ALA A 53 5.10 -2.29 -9.25
C ALA A 53 3.79 -1.81 -8.63
N ASN A 54 3.60 -0.51 -8.60
CA ASN A 54 2.35 0.14 -8.24
C ASN A 54 1.47 0.30 -9.48
N VAL A 55 0.20 -0.04 -9.38
CA VAL A 55 -0.75 -0.04 -10.50
C VAL A 55 -1.66 1.18 -10.41
N PHE A 56 -1.79 1.89 -11.53
CA PHE A 56 -2.65 3.05 -11.70
C PHE A 56 -3.61 2.79 -12.85
N ASP A 57 -4.89 2.70 -12.57
CA ASP A 57 -5.93 2.66 -13.59
C ASP A 57 -6.46 4.09 -13.77
N ILE A 58 -6.30 4.65 -14.99
CA ILE A 58 -6.58 6.04 -15.34
C ILE A 58 -7.83 6.08 -16.23
N ARG A 59 -8.78 6.92 -15.87
CA ARG A 59 -10.03 7.11 -16.63
C ARG A 59 -10.26 8.59 -16.87
N PHE A 60 -10.78 8.91 -18.04
CA PHE A 60 -11.17 10.26 -18.41
C PHE A 60 -12.69 10.34 -18.44
N ILE A 61 -13.24 11.36 -17.83
CA ILE A 61 -14.67 11.53 -17.63
C ILE A 61 -15.05 12.93 -18.11
N GLU A 62 -16.14 13.01 -18.86
CA GLU A 62 -16.73 14.29 -19.22
C GLU A 62 -17.39 14.93 -17.99
N PRO A 63 -16.96 16.12 -17.53
CA PRO A 63 -17.42 16.71 -16.28
C PRO A 63 -18.91 17.02 -16.24
N GLU A 64 -19.55 17.31 -17.40
CA GLU A 64 -20.96 17.70 -17.45
C GLU A 64 -21.90 16.50 -17.37
N THR A 65 -21.55 15.38 -17.98
CA THR A 65 -22.40 14.19 -18.09
C THR A 65 -22.01 13.08 -17.10
N GLY A 66 -20.74 13.05 -16.70
CA GLY A 66 -20.17 11.96 -15.91
C GLY A 66 -19.90 10.69 -16.73
N GLU A 67 -19.96 10.78 -18.05
CA GLU A 67 -19.69 9.64 -18.94
C GLU A 67 -18.16 9.47 -19.12
N GLU A 68 -17.72 8.23 -19.20
CA GLU A 68 -16.32 7.89 -19.49
C GLU A 68 -16.01 8.14 -20.96
N ILE A 69 -14.87 8.77 -21.21
CA ILE A 69 -14.33 9.02 -22.55
C ILE A 69 -13.30 7.92 -22.82
N GLU A 70 -13.54 7.10 -23.83
CA GLU A 70 -12.67 6.00 -24.22
C GLU A 70 -11.60 6.45 -25.23
N ASP A 71 -10.53 5.66 -25.36
CA ASP A 71 -9.44 5.82 -26.33
C ASP A 71 -8.71 7.18 -26.29
N VAL A 72 -8.68 7.83 -25.14
CA VAL A 72 -7.99 9.13 -24.93
C VAL A 72 -6.49 8.96 -25.07
N VAL A 73 -5.87 9.83 -25.88
CA VAL A 73 -4.41 9.94 -26.00
C VAL A 73 -3.88 10.95 -24.98
N TYR A 74 -2.82 10.58 -24.26
CA TYR A 74 -2.24 11.43 -23.20
C TYR A 74 -0.77 11.15 -22.97
N ASP A 75 -0.07 12.12 -22.42
CA ASP A 75 1.27 11.95 -21.85
C ASP A 75 1.17 11.75 -20.34
N ILE A 76 2.01 10.86 -19.80
CA ILE A 76 2.12 10.67 -18.34
C ILE A 76 3.57 10.80 -17.91
N SER A 77 3.77 11.56 -16.83
CA SER A 77 5.08 11.75 -16.22
C SER A 77 4.98 11.69 -14.70
N ILE A 78 6.06 11.23 -14.05
CA ILE A 78 6.19 11.21 -12.60
C ILE A 78 7.38 12.06 -12.20
N TYR A 79 7.15 12.96 -11.24
CA TYR A 79 8.15 13.85 -10.67
C TYR A 79 8.37 13.57 -9.19
N ARG A 80 9.63 13.69 -8.75
CA ARG A 80 10.01 13.78 -7.35
C ARG A 80 10.79 15.09 -7.13
N GLY A 81 10.14 16.04 -6.46
CA GLY A 81 10.67 17.40 -6.40
C GLY A 81 10.80 18.04 -7.79
N PRO A 82 11.97 18.58 -8.16
CA PRO A 82 12.19 19.16 -9.49
C PRO A 82 12.51 18.13 -10.58
N ASP A 83 12.83 16.89 -10.18
CA ASP A 83 13.33 15.87 -11.10
C ASP A 83 12.18 15.04 -11.67
N ARG A 84 12.17 14.94 -13.00
CA ARG A 84 11.25 14.05 -13.70
C ARG A 84 11.88 12.67 -13.78
N GLU A 85 11.26 11.71 -13.13
CA GLU A 85 11.78 10.33 -13.07
C GLU A 85 11.29 9.48 -14.26
N ILE A 86 10.04 9.70 -14.70
CA ILE A 86 9.42 8.91 -15.76
C ILE A 86 8.69 9.84 -16.71
N LEU A 87 8.76 9.52 -18.00
CA LEU A 87 7.93 10.13 -19.05
C LEU A 87 7.52 9.02 -20.03
N ARG A 88 6.23 8.94 -20.32
CA ARG A 88 5.66 8.12 -21.38
C ARG A 88 4.72 9.00 -22.19
N SER A 89 4.99 9.16 -23.49
CA SER A 89 4.16 9.96 -24.38
C SER A 89 3.24 9.09 -25.22
N ASP A 90 2.19 9.70 -25.76
CA ASP A 90 1.22 9.09 -26.66
C ASP A 90 0.58 7.81 -26.10
N GLN A 91 0.23 7.81 -24.81
CA GLN A 91 -0.39 6.66 -24.17
C GLN A 91 -1.89 6.61 -24.48
N THR A 92 -2.38 5.42 -24.80
CA THR A 92 -3.82 5.14 -24.97
C THR A 92 -4.31 4.07 -23.98
N VAL A 93 -3.37 3.48 -23.22
CA VAL A 93 -3.70 2.43 -22.25
C VAL A 93 -4.12 3.05 -20.92
N ILE A 94 -5.25 2.61 -20.41
CA ILE A 94 -5.78 3.08 -19.12
C ILE A 94 -4.95 2.58 -17.93
N ARG A 95 -4.29 1.43 -18.05
CA ARG A 95 -3.50 0.84 -16.97
C ARG A 95 -2.03 1.16 -17.11
N GLN A 96 -1.48 1.81 -16.10
CA GLN A 96 -0.06 2.16 -15.99
C GLN A 96 0.56 1.48 -14.77
N GLU A 97 1.83 1.07 -14.88
CA GLU A 97 2.59 0.46 -13.80
C GLU A 97 3.88 1.25 -13.57
N PHE A 98 4.13 1.65 -12.33
CA PHE A 98 5.34 2.38 -11.94
C PHE A 98 5.94 1.78 -10.67
N THR A 99 7.28 1.74 -10.62
CA THR A 99 8.02 1.35 -9.42
C THR A 99 8.58 2.60 -8.77
N PHE A 100 8.38 2.73 -7.45
CA PHE A 100 8.98 3.78 -6.64
C PHE A 100 10.13 3.19 -5.82
N ASP A 101 11.36 3.67 -6.06
CA ASP A 101 12.55 3.14 -5.38
C ASP A 101 12.73 3.72 -3.98
N GLU A 102 12.14 4.86 -3.70
CA GLU A 102 12.24 5.55 -2.42
C GLU A 102 10.89 6.07 -1.93
N PRO A 103 10.69 6.15 -0.60
CA PRO A 103 9.52 6.82 -0.05
C PRO A 103 9.60 8.32 -0.25
N GLY A 104 8.46 8.99 -0.36
CA GLY A 104 8.43 10.43 -0.49
C GLY A 104 7.19 10.96 -1.19
N SER A 105 7.21 12.27 -1.44
CA SER A 105 6.17 12.96 -2.19
C SER A 105 6.50 12.93 -3.67
N TYR A 106 5.56 12.46 -4.46
CA TYR A 106 5.63 12.43 -5.92
C TYR A 106 4.47 13.21 -6.50
N VAL A 107 4.61 13.61 -7.76
CA VAL A 107 3.53 14.21 -8.55
C VAL A 107 3.38 13.40 -9.83
N ILE A 108 2.20 12.84 -10.03
CA ILE A 108 1.79 12.27 -11.31
C ILE A 108 1.23 13.42 -12.14
N ARG A 109 1.78 13.63 -13.34
CA ARG A 109 1.24 14.58 -14.31
C ARG A 109 0.72 13.81 -15.50
N ILE A 110 -0.49 14.16 -15.89
CA ILE A 110 -1.08 13.79 -17.16
C ILE A 110 -1.15 15.07 -17.97
N ASP A 111 -0.53 15.08 -19.13
CA ASP A 111 -0.38 16.23 -19.99
C ASP A 111 -0.83 15.89 -21.42
N ASP A 112 -1.07 16.92 -22.20
CA ASP A 112 -1.41 16.86 -23.63
C ASP A 112 -2.59 15.93 -23.97
N ILE A 113 -3.62 15.98 -23.12
CA ILE A 113 -4.83 15.16 -23.27
C ILE A 113 -5.47 15.50 -24.64
N GLU A 114 -5.62 14.49 -25.51
CA GLU A 114 -6.15 14.60 -26.87
C GLU A 114 -5.39 15.63 -27.75
N GLY A 115 -4.12 15.92 -27.46
CA GLY A 115 -3.34 16.91 -28.19
C GLY A 115 -3.79 18.36 -27.97
N LEU A 116 -4.58 18.61 -26.90
CA LEU A 116 -5.14 19.93 -26.60
C LEU A 116 -4.20 20.77 -25.71
N GLY A 117 -3.07 20.24 -25.29
CA GLY A 117 -2.16 20.87 -24.33
C GLY A 117 -2.76 21.04 -22.94
N GLU A 118 -3.80 20.30 -22.64
CA GLU A 118 -4.52 20.28 -21.37
C GLU A 118 -3.98 19.18 -20.47
N GLY A 119 -3.98 19.42 -19.16
CA GLY A 119 -3.43 18.42 -18.24
C GLY A 119 -3.85 18.58 -16.79
N VAL A 120 -3.34 17.66 -15.95
CA VAL A 120 -3.60 17.64 -14.51
C VAL A 120 -2.34 17.20 -13.76
N ALA A 121 -2.15 17.76 -12.57
CA ALA A 121 -1.07 17.37 -11.65
C ALA A 121 -1.65 16.84 -10.35
N ILE A 122 -1.35 15.59 -10.04
CA ILE A 122 -1.90 14.86 -8.88
C ILE A 122 -0.77 14.52 -7.91
N PRO A 123 -0.71 15.17 -6.74
CA PRO A 123 0.27 14.84 -5.71
C PRO A 123 -0.10 13.54 -5.02
N ILE A 124 0.88 12.65 -4.85
CA ILE A 124 0.75 11.41 -4.10
C ILE A 124 1.85 11.29 -3.06
N GLN A 125 1.58 10.54 -1.99
CA GLN A 125 2.57 10.24 -0.96
C GLN A 125 2.84 8.74 -0.95
N VAL A 126 4.05 8.36 -1.34
CA VAL A 126 4.53 6.98 -1.26
C VAL A 126 5.17 6.75 0.11
N THR A 127 4.65 5.81 0.87
CA THR A 127 5.14 5.44 2.21
C THR A 127 5.49 3.96 2.24
N PRO A 128 6.54 3.57 2.98
CA PRO A 128 6.79 2.15 3.20
C PRO A 128 5.61 1.53 3.93
N GLU A 129 5.00 0.52 3.38
CA GLU A 129 4.04 -0.27 4.12
C GLU A 129 4.81 -1.20 5.06
N PHE A 130 4.68 -1.01 6.38
CA PHE A 130 5.13 -1.99 7.36
C PHE A 130 4.10 -3.10 7.41
N PRO A 131 4.39 -4.31 6.91
CA PRO A 131 3.43 -5.40 6.99
C PRO A 131 3.14 -5.65 8.49
N LEU A 132 1.88 -5.43 8.88
CA LEU A 132 1.41 -5.65 10.26
C LEU A 132 1.75 -7.05 10.79
N GLY A 133 1.96 -8.01 9.89
CA GLY A 133 2.44 -9.36 10.19
C GLY A 133 3.85 -9.38 10.82
N THR A 134 4.74 -8.48 10.43
CA THR A 134 6.10 -8.38 11.01
C THR A 134 6.07 -7.85 12.43
N LEU A 135 5.17 -6.92 12.76
CA LEU A 135 4.97 -6.46 14.13
C LEU A 135 4.39 -7.55 15.04
N ALA A 136 3.49 -8.38 14.53
CA ALA A 136 2.96 -9.53 15.26
C ALA A 136 4.03 -10.59 15.54
N LEU A 137 4.94 -10.86 14.59
CA LEU A 137 6.05 -11.80 14.73
C LEU A 137 7.06 -11.37 15.81
N VAL A 138 7.24 -10.07 16.02
CA VAL A 138 8.15 -9.54 17.06
C VAL A 138 7.45 -9.46 18.42
N ALA A 139 6.17 -9.10 18.47
CA ALA A 139 5.43 -8.94 19.72
C ALA A 139 5.16 -10.26 20.46
N VAL A 140 4.89 -11.35 19.71
CA VAL A 140 4.56 -12.67 20.30
C VAL A 140 5.71 -13.29 21.09
N PRO A 141 6.97 -13.37 20.58
CA PRO A 141 8.08 -13.94 21.37
C PRO A 141 8.41 -13.09 22.58
N PHE A 142 8.31 -11.75 22.53
CA PHE A 142 8.53 -10.90 23.70
C PHE A 142 7.47 -11.11 24.78
N GLY A 143 6.21 -11.21 24.41
CA GLY A 143 5.11 -11.50 25.35
C GLY A 143 5.28 -12.86 26.04
N ALA A 144 5.65 -13.90 25.29
CA ALA A 144 5.91 -15.23 25.81
C ALA A 144 7.11 -15.25 26.75
N ALA A 145 8.20 -14.56 26.43
CA ALA A 145 9.39 -14.48 27.30
C ALA A 145 9.09 -13.78 28.62
N VAL A 146 8.30 -12.72 28.63
CA VAL A 146 7.88 -12.00 29.84
C VAL A 146 7.01 -12.88 30.74
N LEU A 147 6.08 -13.63 30.15
CA LEU A 147 5.21 -14.57 30.91
C LEU A 147 6.01 -15.71 31.57
N VAL A 148 6.98 -16.28 30.85
CA VAL A 148 7.85 -17.35 31.39
C VAL A 148 8.74 -16.80 32.48
N ALA A 149 9.33 -15.63 32.35
CA ALA A 149 10.16 -15.00 33.35
C ALA A 149 9.37 -14.71 34.65
N ARG A 150 8.14 -14.21 34.52
CA ARG A 150 7.26 -13.90 35.66
C ARG A 150 6.81 -15.15 36.40
N ARG A 151 6.61 -16.29 35.71
CA ARG A 151 6.24 -17.57 36.32
C ARG A 151 7.41 -18.20 37.10
N ASN A 152 8.64 -17.98 36.62
CA ASN A 152 9.85 -18.52 37.26
C ASN A 152 10.22 -17.72 38.52
N SER A 153 9.97 -16.40 38.56
CA SER A 153 10.24 -15.59 39.76
C SER A 153 9.31 -15.92 40.92
N ASN A 154 8.06 -16.30 40.66
CA ASN A 154 7.12 -16.68 41.73
C ASN A 154 7.49 -18.01 42.43
N ASN A 155 8.25 -18.89 41.79
CA ASN A 155 8.70 -20.15 42.37
C ASN A 155 9.93 -20.01 43.30
N LEU A 156 10.64 -18.88 43.21
CA LEU A 156 11.82 -18.62 44.05
C LEU A 156 11.48 -18.11 45.46
N PHE A 157 10.25 -17.62 45.70
CA PHE A 157 9.80 -17.08 46.97
C PHE A 157 8.99 -18.06 47.83
N SER A 158 8.80 -19.32 47.40
CA SER A 158 8.02 -20.31 48.10
C SER A 158 8.88 -21.42 48.77
N GLN A 159 10.08 -21.10 49.24
CA GLN A 159 10.85 -21.99 50.08
C GLN A 159 10.40 -21.84 51.55
N PRO A 160 9.86 -22.90 52.22
CA PRO A 160 9.54 -22.84 53.63
C PRO A 160 10.84 -22.82 54.45
N THR A 161 10.99 -21.78 55.26
CA THR A 161 12.01 -21.75 56.32
C THR A 161 11.69 -22.85 57.35
N LYS A 162 12.62 -23.76 57.53
CA LYS A 162 12.63 -24.71 58.65
C LYS A 162 13.27 -24.10 59.88
#